data_085d5f2a5e0945c7c732fe87aeae7b77
#
_entry.id   085d5f2a5e0945c7c732fe87aeae7b77
#
_cell.length_a   1.000
_cell.length_b   1.000
_cell.length_c   1.000
_cell.angle_alpha   90.00
_cell.angle_beta   90.00
_cell.angle_gamma   90.00
#
_symmetry.space_group_name_H-M   'P 1'
#
loop_
_entity.id
_entity.type
_entity.pdbx_description
1 polymer ?
#
loop_
_entity_poly.entity_id
_entity_poly.type
_entity_poly.pdbx_seq_one_letter_code
_entity_poly.pdbx_strand_id
1 'polypeptide(L)'
;MAEMRFGIQLFPWCTAPEMVGYAKRALSQHPFDKVWVPDHLSYENVFVTLASLIMETSAHVGTSVAQPFSRTPVDLASSFAALSHLAGERGITVGIGSGAVTSDMIRKRRRVTMVREMVLFLRELFAGRKVILGEFPNLTDFFRLDATAETLLRVPPAQPPEIFVAAAGPQMLRLAGELGDGLILSNFSFPTALIRQGVLDGAMAKVEEGRRSQGDGGRFTKVLHLHVSVARDGRRAKNFSKRLASIALARSNLGRKKLIQLG
;
A
#
# COMPACT_ATOMS: atom_id res chain seq x y z
N MET A 1 18.58 14.05 12.46
CA MET A 1 17.73 12.83 12.58
C MET A 1 16.53 13.05 11.69
N ALA A 2 16.11 12.04 10.92
CA ALA A 2 14.85 12.15 10.16
C ALA A 2 13.68 12.29 11.14
N GLU A 3 12.76 13.20 10.86
CA GLU A 3 11.55 13.40 11.65
C GLU A 3 10.65 12.17 11.58
N MET A 4 10.29 11.62 12.74
CA MET A 4 9.33 10.52 12.83
C MET A 4 7.91 11.08 12.81
N ARG A 5 7.10 10.61 11.87
CA ARG A 5 5.70 11.00 11.72
C ARG A 5 4.78 9.81 11.96
N PHE A 6 3.60 10.07 12.45
CA PHE A 6 2.62 9.04 12.77
C PHE A 6 1.42 9.15 11.83
N GLY A 7 0.97 8.01 11.33
CA GLY A 7 -0.27 7.88 10.59
C GLY A 7 -1.22 6.91 11.27
N ILE A 8 -2.48 6.95 10.88
CA ILE A 8 -3.49 6.00 11.33
C ILE A 8 -3.96 5.15 10.14
N GLN A 9 -4.12 3.85 10.34
CA GLN A 9 -4.75 2.96 9.37
C GLN A 9 -6.15 2.60 9.83
N LEU A 10 -7.14 2.86 8.98
CA LEU A 10 -8.54 2.50 9.19
C LEU A 10 -8.85 1.24 8.39
N PHE A 11 -9.32 0.20 9.08
CA PHE A 11 -9.75 -1.03 8.41
C PHE A 11 -11.20 -0.94 7.93
N PRO A 12 -11.53 -1.43 6.72
CA PRO A 12 -12.86 -1.31 6.13
C PRO A 12 -13.86 -2.34 6.70
N TRP A 13 -13.85 -2.56 8.01
CA TRP A 13 -14.81 -3.40 8.73
C TRP A 13 -16.06 -2.66 9.16
N CYS A 14 -16.12 -1.40 8.86
CA CYS A 14 -17.24 -0.49 9.10
C CYS A 14 -17.49 0.35 7.84
N THR A 15 -18.59 1.03 7.80
CA THR A 15 -19.01 1.87 6.66
C THR A 15 -18.09 3.08 6.45
N ALA A 16 -18.06 3.64 5.24
CA ALA A 16 -17.27 4.84 4.96
C ALA A 16 -17.63 6.02 5.91
N PRO A 17 -18.90 6.31 6.22
CA PRO A 17 -19.25 7.34 7.21
C PRO A 17 -18.69 7.06 8.62
N GLU A 18 -18.69 5.81 9.07
CA GLU A 18 -18.11 5.43 10.36
C GLU A 18 -16.59 5.63 10.36
N MET A 19 -15.91 5.25 9.28
CA MET A 19 -14.47 5.47 9.11
C MET A 19 -14.13 6.96 9.12
N VAL A 20 -14.92 7.81 8.47
CA VAL A 20 -14.80 9.26 8.55
C VAL A 20 -14.95 9.76 9.99
N GLY A 21 -15.93 9.25 10.72
CA GLY A 21 -16.13 9.58 12.15
C GLY A 21 -14.91 9.20 13.00
N TYR A 22 -14.31 8.03 12.78
CA TYR A 22 -13.07 7.62 13.46
C TYR A 22 -11.88 8.51 13.09
N ALA A 23 -11.72 8.85 11.80
CA ALA A 23 -10.68 9.75 11.34
C ALA A 23 -10.79 11.14 11.98
N LYS A 24 -11.98 11.76 11.94
CA LYS A 24 -12.24 13.07 12.57
C LYS A 24 -11.87 13.06 14.05
N ARG A 25 -12.26 12.04 14.77
CA ARG A 25 -11.94 11.89 16.22
C ARG A 25 -10.44 11.73 16.43
N ALA A 26 -9.77 10.92 15.65
CA ALA A 26 -8.32 10.71 15.78
C ALA A 26 -7.54 12.00 15.47
N LEU A 27 -7.88 12.66 14.37
CA LEU A 27 -7.23 13.90 13.93
C LEU A 27 -7.48 15.08 14.88
N SER A 28 -8.61 15.13 15.58
CA SER A 28 -8.87 16.15 16.59
C SER A 28 -8.06 15.97 17.88
N GLN A 29 -7.58 14.78 18.15
CA GLN A 29 -6.85 14.45 19.37
C GLN A 29 -5.32 14.41 19.15
N HIS A 30 -4.86 14.05 17.94
CA HIS A 30 -3.45 13.87 17.61
C HIS A 30 -3.16 14.32 16.19
N PRO A 31 -1.99 14.95 15.95
CA PRO A 31 -1.58 15.39 14.62
C PRO A 31 -1.05 14.20 13.78
N PHE A 32 -1.96 13.31 13.36
CA PHE A 32 -1.59 12.26 12.42
C PHE A 32 -1.28 12.84 11.04
N ASP A 33 -0.14 12.45 10.46
CA ASP A 33 0.32 12.89 9.15
C ASP A 33 -0.53 12.34 8.00
N LYS A 34 -0.91 11.06 8.10
CA LYS A 34 -1.66 10.35 7.03
C LYS A 34 -2.71 9.42 7.58
N VAL A 35 -3.81 9.31 6.82
CA VAL A 35 -4.85 8.28 7.02
C VAL A 35 -4.75 7.25 5.91
N TRP A 36 -4.56 5.99 6.28
CA TRP A 36 -4.38 4.89 5.36
C TRP A 36 -5.61 3.99 5.34
N VAL A 37 -6.03 3.56 4.15
CA VAL A 37 -7.14 2.61 3.98
C VAL A 37 -6.70 1.45 3.09
N PRO A 38 -6.84 0.19 3.52
CA PRO A 38 -6.53 -0.96 2.68
C PRO A 38 -7.65 -1.23 1.68
N ASP A 39 -7.27 -1.67 0.48
CA ASP A 39 -8.20 -2.14 -0.55
C ASP A 39 -8.46 -3.64 -0.38
N HIS A 40 -9.60 -3.97 0.16
CA HIS A 40 -10.06 -5.34 0.32
C HIS A 40 -11.35 -5.56 -0.46
N LEU A 41 -11.35 -6.53 -1.40
CA LEU A 41 -12.58 -6.96 -2.06
C LEU A 41 -13.59 -7.48 -1.04
N SER A 42 -14.86 -7.24 -1.28
CA SER A 42 -15.99 -7.59 -0.41
C SER A 42 -16.11 -6.79 0.88
N TYR A 43 -15.28 -5.76 1.06
CA TYR A 43 -15.41 -4.76 2.10
C TYR A 43 -15.83 -3.41 1.50
N GLU A 44 -15.88 -2.38 2.34
CA GLU A 44 -16.18 -1.03 1.88
C GLU A 44 -15.20 -0.59 0.77
N ASN A 45 -15.73 0.05 -0.28
CA ASN A 45 -14.93 0.44 -1.42
C ASN A 45 -13.89 1.49 -1.02
N VAL A 46 -12.61 1.18 -1.26
CA VAL A 46 -11.50 2.04 -0.83
C VAL A 46 -11.56 3.44 -1.45
N PHE A 47 -11.94 3.57 -2.73
CA PHE A 47 -11.99 4.86 -3.41
C PHE A 47 -13.12 5.75 -2.90
N VAL A 48 -14.29 5.16 -2.63
CA VAL A 48 -15.42 5.87 -2.01
C VAL A 48 -15.03 6.34 -0.60
N THR A 49 -14.41 5.46 0.18
CA THR A 49 -13.93 5.80 1.53
C THR A 49 -12.89 6.91 1.51
N LEU A 50 -11.89 6.83 0.61
CA LEU A 50 -10.86 7.86 0.50
C LEU A 50 -11.43 9.19 0.02
N ALA A 51 -12.37 9.19 -0.94
CA ALA A 51 -13.07 10.40 -1.36
C ALA A 51 -13.82 11.04 -0.20
N SER A 52 -14.57 10.25 0.59
CA SER A 52 -15.27 10.75 1.78
C SER A 52 -14.30 11.33 2.83
N LEU A 53 -13.16 10.69 3.07
CA LEU A 53 -12.12 11.18 3.97
C LEU A 53 -11.52 12.51 3.48
N ILE A 54 -11.25 12.63 2.18
CA ILE A 54 -10.72 13.86 1.56
C ILE A 54 -11.70 15.01 1.72
N MET A 55 -12.98 14.76 1.47
CA MET A 55 -14.03 15.80 1.51
C MET A 55 -14.37 16.23 2.94
N GLU A 56 -14.29 15.32 3.88
CA GLU A 56 -14.76 15.51 5.25
C GLU A 56 -13.65 15.81 6.28
N THR A 57 -12.37 15.72 5.88
CA THR A 57 -11.22 15.96 6.74
C THR A 57 -10.11 16.73 6.03
N SER A 58 -9.15 17.24 6.78
CA SER A 58 -7.93 17.82 6.23
C SER A 58 -6.79 16.80 6.04
N ALA A 59 -7.05 15.51 6.24
CA ALA A 59 -6.02 14.48 6.20
C ALA A 59 -5.40 14.31 4.81
N HIS A 60 -4.10 14.05 4.78
CA HIS A 60 -3.48 13.39 3.64
C HIS A 60 -3.88 11.91 3.67
N VAL A 61 -4.40 11.40 2.58
CA VAL A 61 -4.88 10.02 2.52
C VAL A 61 -4.02 9.13 1.62
N GLY A 62 -4.04 7.83 1.88
CA GLY A 62 -3.36 6.86 1.04
C GLY A 62 -3.95 5.47 1.10
N THR A 63 -3.67 4.66 0.09
CA THR A 63 -3.99 3.24 0.11
C THR A 63 -2.92 2.41 0.79
N SER A 64 -3.32 1.38 1.53
CA SER A 64 -2.39 0.47 2.20
C SER A 64 -2.90 -0.97 2.20
N VAL A 65 -2.95 -1.63 1.07
CA VAL A 65 -2.49 -1.20 -0.25
C VAL A 65 -3.55 -1.47 -1.30
N ALA A 66 -3.53 -0.73 -2.40
CA ALA A 66 -4.23 -1.12 -3.62
C ALA A 66 -3.50 -2.30 -4.29
N GLN A 67 -4.21 -3.09 -5.08
CA GLN A 67 -3.68 -4.32 -5.67
C GLN A 67 -3.78 -4.29 -7.19
N PRO A 68 -2.72 -4.73 -7.92
CA PRO A 68 -2.74 -4.79 -9.38
C PRO A 68 -3.56 -5.97 -9.93
N PHE A 69 -4.46 -6.54 -9.15
CA PHE A 69 -5.26 -7.71 -9.52
C PHE A 69 -6.76 -7.48 -9.40
N SER A 70 -7.17 -6.42 -8.73
CA SER A 70 -8.57 -6.19 -8.37
C SER A 70 -9.31 -5.27 -9.33
N ARG A 71 -8.58 -4.45 -10.10
CA ARG A 71 -9.12 -3.50 -11.08
C ARG A 71 -8.21 -3.44 -12.29
N THR A 72 -8.76 -3.10 -13.45
CA THR A 72 -7.94 -2.86 -14.63
C THR A 72 -6.95 -1.71 -14.38
N PRO A 73 -5.79 -1.70 -15.02
CA PRO A 73 -4.81 -0.65 -14.81
C PRO A 73 -5.32 0.75 -15.14
N VAL A 74 -6.20 0.88 -16.14
CA VAL A 74 -6.81 2.15 -16.54
C VAL A 74 -7.80 2.63 -15.48
N ASP A 75 -8.66 1.73 -14.97
CA ASP A 75 -9.61 2.07 -13.89
C ASP A 75 -8.87 2.50 -12.63
N LEU A 76 -7.79 1.80 -12.28
CA LEU A 76 -6.99 2.14 -11.11
C LEU A 76 -6.33 3.52 -11.27
N ALA A 77 -5.78 3.82 -12.45
CA ALA A 77 -5.16 5.11 -12.74
C ALA A 77 -6.19 6.26 -12.69
N SER A 78 -7.35 6.09 -13.32
CA SER A 78 -8.41 7.12 -13.32
C SER A 78 -8.98 7.36 -11.92
N SER A 79 -9.13 6.31 -11.12
CA SER A 79 -9.59 6.42 -9.73
C SER A 79 -8.62 7.22 -8.87
N PHE A 80 -7.31 6.98 -8.98
CA PHE A 80 -6.31 7.77 -8.26
C PHE A 80 -6.19 9.20 -8.78
N ALA A 81 -6.32 9.43 -10.08
CA ALA A 81 -6.36 10.78 -10.63
C ALA A 81 -7.55 11.57 -10.06
N ALA A 82 -8.74 10.97 -10.01
CA ALA A 82 -9.92 11.59 -9.42
C ALA A 82 -9.73 11.93 -7.93
N LEU A 83 -9.16 11.02 -7.14
CA LEU A 83 -8.83 11.30 -5.74
C LEU A 83 -7.80 12.42 -5.61
N SER A 84 -6.81 12.48 -6.51
CA SER A 84 -5.80 13.54 -6.53
C SER A 84 -6.43 14.92 -6.77
N HIS A 85 -7.39 15.00 -7.71
CA HIS A 85 -8.15 16.24 -7.97
C HIS A 85 -8.96 16.67 -6.74
N LEU A 86 -9.65 15.73 -6.07
CA LEU A 86 -10.38 16.03 -4.84
C LEU A 86 -9.47 16.50 -3.69
N ALA A 87 -8.28 15.92 -3.59
CA ALA A 87 -7.32 16.29 -2.55
C ALA A 87 -6.65 17.64 -2.79
N GLY A 88 -6.52 18.06 -4.05
CA GLY A 88 -5.85 19.31 -4.43
C GLY A 88 -4.38 19.31 -3.99
N GLU A 89 -3.94 20.42 -3.42
CA GLU A 89 -2.54 20.59 -2.97
C GLU A 89 -2.11 19.63 -1.86
N ARG A 90 -3.04 19.05 -1.12
CA ARG A 90 -2.72 18.02 -0.10
C ARG A 90 -2.12 16.78 -0.71
N GLY A 91 -2.48 16.47 -1.96
CA GLY A 91 -2.07 15.24 -2.64
C GLY A 91 -2.60 13.97 -1.97
N ILE A 92 -2.26 12.85 -2.55
CA ILE A 92 -2.54 11.51 -2.02
C ILE A 92 -1.29 10.64 -2.12
N THR A 93 -1.28 9.51 -1.40
CA THR A 93 -0.24 8.49 -1.57
C THR A 93 -0.85 7.19 -2.12
N VAL A 94 -0.34 6.73 -3.24
CA VAL A 94 -0.69 5.44 -3.83
C VAL A 94 0.17 4.34 -3.20
N GLY A 95 -0.33 3.71 -2.16
CA GLY A 95 0.31 2.51 -1.64
C GLY A 95 -0.13 1.30 -2.48
N ILE A 96 0.82 0.61 -3.10
CA ILE A 96 0.56 -0.52 -3.98
C ILE A 96 1.33 -1.76 -3.56
N GLY A 97 0.73 -2.93 -3.70
CA GLY A 97 1.39 -4.19 -3.36
C GLY A 97 0.60 -5.40 -3.82
N SER A 98 1.17 -6.60 -3.66
CA SER A 98 0.50 -7.83 -4.11
C SER A 98 -0.75 -8.20 -3.27
N GLY A 99 -0.98 -7.53 -2.15
CA GLY A 99 -2.08 -7.82 -1.21
C GLY A 99 -2.02 -9.23 -0.62
N ALA A 100 -2.51 -9.38 0.59
CA ALA A 100 -2.53 -10.66 1.28
C ALA A 100 -3.93 -11.32 1.30
N VAL A 101 -4.99 -10.52 1.47
CA VAL A 101 -6.31 -11.01 1.88
C VAL A 101 -7.21 -11.45 0.71
N THR A 102 -6.97 -10.98 -0.50
CA THR A 102 -7.77 -11.32 -1.68
C THR A 102 -7.26 -12.55 -2.46
N SER A 103 -6.30 -13.28 -1.90
CA SER A 103 -5.69 -14.44 -2.56
C SER A 103 -6.65 -15.59 -2.82
N ASP A 104 -7.73 -15.67 -2.07
CA ASP A 104 -8.70 -16.75 -2.20
C ASP A 104 -9.71 -16.51 -3.35
N MET A 105 -9.90 -15.24 -3.73
CA MET A 105 -10.83 -14.84 -4.79
C MET A 105 -10.15 -14.65 -6.15
N ILE A 106 -8.88 -14.32 -6.15
CA ILE A 106 -8.11 -14.00 -7.37
C ILE A 106 -6.85 -14.85 -7.42
N ARG A 107 -6.66 -15.59 -8.51
CA ARG A 107 -5.42 -16.36 -8.77
C ARG A 107 -4.29 -15.40 -9.13
N LYS A 108 -3.52 -14.98 -8.15
CA LYS A 108 -2.38 -14.07 -8.34
C LYS A 108 -1.21 -14.81 -8.96
N ARG A 109 -0.87 -14.43 -10.18
CA ARG A 109 0.32 -14.92 -10.89
C ARG A 109 1.39 -13.82 -10.95
N ARG A 110 2.67 -14.19 -11.05
CA ARG A 110 3.80 -13.27 -11.29
C ARG A 110 3.72 -11.99 -10.45
N ARG A 111 3.51 -12.11 -9.16
CA ARG A 111 3.17 -11.00 -8.24
C ARG A 111 4.12 -9.81 -8.33
N VAL A 112 5.43 -10.06 -8.41
CA VAL A 112 6.45 -8.99 -8.49
C VAL A 112 6.33 -8.24 -9.81
N THR A 113 6.23 -8.97 -10.93
CA THR A 113 6.10 -8.41 -12.27
C THR A 113 4.80 -7.59 -12.42
N MET A 114 3.68 -8.10 -11.89
CA MET A 114 2.40 -7.38 -11.90
C MET A 114 2.48 -6.06 -11.14
N VAL A 115 3.14 -6.04 -9.97
CA VAL A 115 3.33 -4.78 -9.22
C VAL A 115 4.27 -3.86 -9.98
N ARG A 116 5.36 -4.39 -10.57
CA ARG A 116 6.29 -3.61 -11.40
C ARG A 116 5.57 -2.91 -12.56
N GLU A 117 4.86 -3.67 -13.37
CA GLU A 117 4.14 -3.12 -14.52
C GLU A 117 3.07 -2.11 -14.08
N MET A 118 2.34 -2.40 -13.01
CA MET A 118 1.33 -1.46 -12.51
C MET A 118 1.95 -0.14 -12.03
N VAL A 119 3.09 -0.16 -11.33
CA VAL A 119 3.78 1.07 -10.92
C VAL A 119 4.23 1.88 -12.13
N LEU A 120 4.84 1.23 -13.11
CA LEU A 120 5.29 1.88 -14.35
C LEU A 120 4.10 2.44 -15.14
N PHE A 121 3.04 1.67 -15.30
CA PHE A 121 1.81 2.10 -15.99
C PHE A 121 1.18 3.32 -15.34
N LEU A 122 1.05 3.32 -14.01
CA LEU A 122 0.52 4.45 -13.27
C LEU A 122 1.39 5.70 -13.44
N ARG A 123 2.72 5.57 -13.40
CA ARG A 123 3.64 6.70 -13.61
C ARG A 123 3.48 7.32 -14.98
N GLU A 124 3.36 6.50 -16.04
CA GLU A 124 3.14 7.00 -17.40
C GLU A 124 1.83 7.79 -17.50
N LEU A 125 0.75 7.23 -16.98
CA LEU A 125 -0.56 7.88 -17.07
C LEU A 125 -0.66 9.13 -16.17
N PHE A 126 -0.07 9.11 -14.97
CA PHE A 126 -0.05 10.30 -14.10
C PHE A 126 0.79 11.43 -14.68
N ALA A 127 1.80 11.12 -15.47
CA ALA A 127 2.56 12.11 -16.23
C ALA A 127 1.85 12.61 -17.49
N GLY A 128 0.60 12.20 -17.73
CA GLY A 128 -0.18 12.56 -18.91
C GLY A 128 0.32 11.91 -20.21
N ARG A 129 1.18 10.90 -20.13
CA ARG A 129 1.70 10.22 -21.32
C ARG A 129 0.71 9.17 -21.81
N LYS A 130 0.68 8.99 -23.11
CA LYS A 130 -0.04 7.93 -23.79
C LYS A 130 0.79 6.63 -23.70
N VAL A 131 0.11 5.51 -23.45
CA VAL A 131 0.72 4.17 -23.39
C VAL A 131 0.01 3.21 -24.32
N ILE A 132 0.75 2.25 -24.85
CA ILE A 132 0.22 1.10 -25.58
C ILE A 132 0.09 -0.05 -24.56
N LEU A 133 -1.08 -0.68 -24.47
CA LEU A 133 -1.32 -1.71 -23.44
C LEU A 133 -0.37 -2.90 -23.57
N GLY A 134 0.08 -3.23 -24.78
CA GLY A 134 1.06 -4.29 -25.04
C GLY A 134 2.44 -4.07 -24.43
N GLU A 135 2.79 -2.84 -24.06
CA GLU A 135 4.04 -2.54 -23.33
C GLU A 135 4.01 -3.08 -21.88
N PHE A 136 2.83 -3.48 -21.41
CA PHE A 136 2.58 -4.04 -20.07
C PHE A 136 1.97 -5.45 -20.20
N PRO A 137 2.70 -6.43 -20.73
CA PRO A 137 2.13 -7.70 -21.18
C PRO A 137 1.50 -8.54 -20.06
N ASN A 138 1.99 -8.44 -18.81
CA ASN A 138 1.41 -9.20 -17.70
C ASN A 138 0.07 -8.61 -17.24
N LEU A 139 -0.08 -7.28 -17.27
CA LEU A 139 -1.35 -6.61 -17.00
C LEU A 139 -2.34 -6.91 -18.12
N THR A 140 -1.90 -6.77 -19.37
CA THR A 140 -2.70 -7.00 -20.57
C THR A 140 -3.24 -8.43 -20.62
N ASP A 141 -2.38 -9.43 -20.41
CA ASP A 141 -2.77 -10.85 -20.37
C ASP A 141 -3.73 -11.14 -19.19
N PHE A 142 -3.41 -10.63 -18.01
CA PHE A 142 -4.22 -10.88 -16.81
C PHE A 142 -5.66 -10.36 -16.94
N PHE A 143 -5.83 -9.16 -17.49
CA PHE A 143 -7.13 -8.52 -17.67
C PHE A 143 -7.75 -8.77 -19.05
N ARG A 144 -7.09 -9.53 -19.93
CA ARG A 144 -7.50 -9.80 -21.31
C ARG A 144 -7.79 -8.53 -22.10
N LEU A 145 -6.88 -7.57 -22.02
CA LEU A 145 -6.96 -6.30 -22.73
C LEU A 145 -6.41 -6.46 -24.15
N ASP A 146 -6.83 -5.58 -25.06
CA ASP A 146 -6.26 -5.50 -26.39
C ASP A 146 -4.85 -4.91 -26.35
N ALA A 147 -3.84 -5.69 -26.69
CA ALA A 147 -2.43 -5.28 -26.64
C ALA A 147 -2.11 -4.15 -27.62
N THR A 148 -2.91 -3.94 -28.67
CA THR A 148 -2.73 -2.86 -29.66
C THR A 148 -3.41 -1.55 -29.23
N ALA A 149 -4.27 -1.61 -28.23
CA ALA A 149 -5.01 -0.44 -27.77
C ALA A 149 -4.10 0.56 -27.07
N GLU A 150 -4.37 1.84 -27.32
CA GLU A 150 -3.72 2.97 -26.68
C GLU A 150 -4.63 3.59 -25.61
N THR A 151 -4.04 4.08 -24.55
CA THR A 151 -4.77 4.80 -23.50
C THR A 151 -3.97 5.97 -22.94
N LEU A 152 -4.68 6.95 -22.40
CA LEU A 152 -4.13 8.07 -21.62
C LEU A 152 -5.19 8.55 -20.64
N LEU A 153 -4.80 9.21 -19.57
CA LEU A 153 -5.75 9.96 -18.73
C LEU A 153 -6.14 11.26 -19.45
N ARG A 154 -7.43 11.45 -19.70
CA ARG A 154 -7.93 12.69 -20.31
C ARG A 154 -7.76 13.89 -19.37
N VAL A 155 -7.77 13.62 -18.07
CA VAL A 155 -7.54 14.60 -17.00
C VAL A 155 -6.50 14.02 -16.04
N PRO A 156 -5.20 14.11 -16.35
CA PRO A 156 -4.15 13.66 -15.47
C PRO A 156 -4.07 14.54 -14.21
N PRO A 157 -3.56 14.03 -13.08
CA PRO A 157 -3.37 14.83 -11.89
C PRO A 157 -2.34 15.94 -12.14
N ALA A 158 -2.60 17.15 -11.61
CA ALA A 158 -1.68 18.28 -11.75
C ALA A 158 -0.31 17.99 -11.10
N GLN A 159 -0.31 17.25 -10.03
CA GLN A 159 0.88 16.71 -9.37
C GLN A 159 0.76 15.18 -9.28
N PRO A 160 1.66 14.42 -9.91
CA PRO A 160 1.65 12.96 -9.80
C PRO A 160 1.70 12.50 -8.35
N PRO A 161 0.80 11.61 -7.92
CA PRO A 161 0.84 11.04 -6.57
C PRO A 161 2.14 10.28 -6.30
N GLU A 162 2.64 10.36 -5.06
CA GLU A 162 3.71 9.46 -4.60
C GLU A 162 3.23 8.00 -4.65
N ILE A 163 4.07 7.11 -5.16
CA ILE A 163 3.79 5.67 -5.22
C ILE A 163 4.68 4.93 -4.21
N PHE A 164 4.07 4.41 -3.14
CA PHE A 164 4.75 3.60 -2.15
C PHE A 164 4.51 2.11 -2.41
N VAL A 165 5.57 1.33 -2.45
CA VAL A 165 5.47 -0.11 -2.71
C VAL A 165 5.50 -0.89 -1.40
N ALA A 166 4.46 -1.71 -1.18
CA ALA A 166 4.44 -2.61 -0.04
C ALA A 166 5.23 -3.88 -0.33
N ALA A 167 6.17 -4.18 0.55
CA ALA A 167 7.11 -5.27 0.36
C ALA A 167 7.35 -6.09 1.63
N ALA A 168 7.62 -7.39 1.44
CA ALA A 168 8.00 -8.32 2.50
C ALA A 168 9.13 -9.26 2.07
N GLY A 169 9.10 -9.75 0.84
CA GLY A 169 10.13 -10.62 0.29
C GLY A 169 11.24 -9.87 -0.45
N PRO A 170 12.42 -10.47 -0.65
CA PRO A 170 13.59 -9.79 -1.17
C PRO A 170 13.40 -9.14 -2.55
N GLN A 171 12.65 -9.79 -3.45
CA GLN A 171 12.37 -9.24 -4.77
C GLN A 171 11.46 -8.00 -4.70
N MET A 172 10.42 -8.03 -3.84
CA MET A 172 9.53 -6.87 -3.64
C MET A 172 10.25 -5.72 -2.92
N LEU A 173 11.14 -6.03 -1.97
CA LEU A 173 11.96 -5.01 -1.28
C LEU A 173 12.89 -4.30 -2.27
N ARG A 174 13.55 -5.06 -3.16
CA ARG A 174 14.35 -4.48 -4.24
C ARG A 174 13.49 -3.62 -5.18
N LEU A 175 12.32 -4.14 -5.59
CA LEU A 175 11.37 -3.40 -6.43
C LEU A 175 10.90 -2.10 -5.77
N ALA A 176 10.64 -2.11 -4.47
CA ALA A 176 10.27 -0.91 -3.72
C ALA A 176 11.39 0.16 -3.79
N GLY A 177 12.64 -0.26 -3.65
CA GLY A 177 13.78 0.65 -3.81
C GLY A 177 13.97 1.14 -5.23
N GLU A 178 13.69 0.29 -6.22
CA GLU A 178 13.88 0.59 -7.64
C GLU A 178 12.81 1.55 -8.19
N LEU A 179 11.55 1.35 -7.85
CA LEU A 179 10.43 2.07 -8.49
C LEU A 179 9.57 2.90 -7.54
N GLY A 180 9.69 2.71 -6.24
CA GLY A 180 8.86 3.42 -5.26
C GLY A 180 9.42 4.76 -4.84
N ASP A 181 8.55 5.72 -4.54
CA ASP A 181 8.88 6.94 -3.81
C ASP A 181 8.96 6.65 -2.29
N GLY A 182 8.52 5.47 -1.91
CA GLY A 182 8.58 4.96 -0.54
C GLY A 182 8.27 3.48 -0.42
N LEU A 183 8.47 2.98 0.79
CA LEU A 183 8.29 1.59 1.18
C LEU A 183 7.20 1.49 2.24
N ILE A 184 6.30 0.52 2.11
CA ILE A 184 5.38 0.12 3.17
C ILE A 184 5.77 -1.26 3.69
N LEU A 185 6.15 -1.34 4.96
CA LEU A 185 6.36 -2.57 5.71
C LEU A 185 5.19 -2.82 6.65
N SER A 186 4.80 -4.07 6.81
CA SER A 186 3.75 -4.46 7.76
C SER A 186 4.30 -5.43 8.80
N ASN A 187 3.91 -5.27 10.06
CA ASN A 187 4.27 -6.21 11.11
C ASN A 187 3.66 -7.62 10.93
N PHE A 188 2.71 -7.79 10.03
CA PHE A 188 2.30 -9.13 9.57
C PHE A 188 3.43 -9.86 8.83
N SER A 189 4.22 -9.11 8.06
CA SER A 189 5.38 -9.66 7.34
C SER A 189 6.66 -9.62 8.17
N PHE A 190 6.73 -8.68 9.12
CA PHE A 190 7.87 -8.45 10.01
C PHE A 190 7.38 -8.41 11.46
N PRO A 191 7.11 -9.56 12.10
CA PRO A 191 6.74 -9.62 13.52
C PRO A 191 7.76 -8.91 14.40
N THR A 192 7.28 -8.22 15.44
CA THR A 192 8.13 -7.40 16.33
C THR A 192 9.33 -8.19 16.91
N ALA A 193 9.15 -9.48 17.17
CA ALA A 193 10.24 -10.35 17.61
C ALA A 193 11.37 -10.46 16.59
N LEU A 194 11.04 -10.51 15.28
CA LEU A 194 12.01 -10.56 14.20
C LEU A 194 12.67 -9.21 13.94
N ILE A 195 11.95 -8.11 14.18
CA ILE A 195 12.51 -6.76 14.10
C ILE A 195 13.67 -6.61 15.09
N ARG A 196 13.49 -7.09 16.33
CA ARG A 196 14.54 -7.12 17.35
C ARG A 196 15.75 -7.99 17.00
N GLN A 197 15.61 -8.92 16.07
CA GLN A 197 16.69 -9.80 15.60
C GLN A 197 17.42 -9.26 14.35
N GLY A 198 17.30 -7.97 14.04
CA GLY A 198 18.01 -7.35 12.91
C GLY A 198 17.41 -7.70 11.52
N VAL A 199 16.23 -8.31 11.46
CA VAL A 199 15.60 -8.66 10.17
C VAL A 199 15.28 -7.43 9.35
N LEU A 200 15.06 -6.28 9.98
CA LEU A 200 14.86 -5.00 9.28
C LEU A 200 16.12 -4.56 8.54
N ASP A 201 17.30 -4.78 9.09
CA ASP A 201 18.56 -4.38 8.45
C ASP A 201 18.74 -5.12 7.12
N GLY A 202 18.48 -6.43 7.11
CA GLY A 202 18.49 -7.23 5.90
C GLY A 202 17.42 -6.81 4.88
N ALA A 203 16.25 -6.40 5.34
CA ALA A 203 15.20 -5.86 4.47
C ALA A 203 15.61 -4.51 3.87
N MET A 204 16.18 -3.61 4.69
CA MET A 204 16.66 -2.31 4.22
C MET A 204 17.82 -2.45 3.23
N ALA A 205 18.73 -3.40 3.44
CA ALA A 205 19.80 -3.67 2.48
C ALA A 205 19.25 -4.03 1.09
N LYS A 206 18.14 -4.78 1.01
CA LYS A 206 17.48 -5.09 -0.27
C LYS A 206 16.82 -3.88 -0.92
N VAL A 207 16.26 -2.98 -0.14
CA VAL A 207 15.70 -1.71 -0.63
C VAL A 207 16.83 -0.83 -1.19
N GLU A 208 17.92 -0.67 -0.46
CA GLU A 208 19.07 0.13 -0.91
C GLU A 208 19.76 -0.47 -2.16
N GLU A 209 19.72 -1.81 -2.32
CA GLU A 209 20.16 -2.47 -3.56
C GLU A 209 19.31 -2.03 -4.77
N GLY A 210 17.97 -1.94 -4.59
CA GLY A 210 17.06 -1.43 -5.61
C GLY A 210 17.29 0.06 -5.90
N ARG A 211 17.46 0.89 -4.89
CA ARG A 211 17.71 2.32 -5.05
C ARG A 211 18.99 2.62 -5.85
N ARG A 212 20.06 1.91 -5.55
CA ARG A 212 21.32 2.07 -6.28
C ARG A 212 21.23 1.79 -7.77
N SER A 213 20.29 0.95 -8.20
CA SER A 213 20.06 0.68 -9.63
C SER A 213 19.46 1.86 -10.40
N GLN A 214 18.89 2.84 -9.71
CA GLN A 214 18.26 4.03 -10.31
C GLN A 214 19.10 5.32 -10.12
N GLY A 215 20.30 5.21 -9.58
CA GLY A 215 21.08 6.35 -9.15
C GLY A 215 20.68 6.85 -7.78
N ASP A 216 21.38 7.86 -7.26
CA ASP A 216 21.10 8.42 -5.93
C ASP A 216 19.77 9.18 -5.96
N GLY A 217 18.68 8.41 -5.88
CA GLY A 217 17.33 8.89 -5.96
C GLY A 217 16.96 9.67 -4.70
N GLY A 218 16.38 10.83 -4.86
CA GLY A 218 15.88 11.80 -3.90
C GLY A 218 15.21 11.23 -2.62
N ARG A 219 14.28 11.96 -2.07
CA ARG A 219 13.55 11.60 -0.85
C ARG A 219 12.87 10.24 -0.99
N PHE A 220 13.09 9.34 -0.03
CA PHE A 220 12.46 8.02 0.03
C PHE A 220 11.85 7.81 1.41
N THR A 221 10.52 7.63 1.45
CA THR A 221 9.78 7.51 2.72
C THR A 221 9.67 6.03 3.12
N LYS A 222 9.95 5.73 4.39
CA LYS A 222 9.81 4.38 4.96
C LYS A 222 8.63 4.37 5.91
N VAL A 223 7.62 3.55 5.64
CA VAL A 223 6.41 3.40 6.47
C VAL A 223 6.41 2.02 7.10
N LEU A 224 6.25 1.98 8.42
CA LEU A 224 6.04 0.75 9.17
C LEU A 224 4.61 0.71 9.72
N HIS A 225 3.79 -0.19 9.19
CA HIS A 225 2.45 -0.46 9.72
C HIS A 225 2.54 -1.39 10.91
N LEU A 226 2.09 -0.91 12.07
CA LEU A 226 2.02 -1.68 13.30
C LEU A 226 0.56 -1.90 13.69
N HIS A 227 0.21 -3.16 13.93
CA HIS A 227 -1.07 -3.49 14.57
C HIS A 227 -0.88 -3.35 16.07
N VAL A 228 -1.63 -2.43 16.65
CA VAL A 228 -1.59 -2.16 18.09
C VAL A 228 -2.92 -2.50 18.71
N SER A 229 -2.89 -2.98 19.93
CA SER A 229 -4.07 -3.20 20.76
C SER A 229 -3.87 -2.47 22.07
N VAL A 230 -4.78 -1.53 22.35
CA VAL A 230 -4.71 -0.67 23.52
C VAL A 230 -5.96 -0.92 24.38
N ALA A 231 -5.77 -1.16 25.66
CA ALA A 231 -6.83 -1.21 26.66
C ALA A 231 -6.26 -0.82 28.03
N ARG A 232 -7.13 -0.32 28.94
CA ARG A 232 -6.74 -0.04 30.34
C ARG A 232 -6.24 -1.31 31.04
N ASP A 233 -6.83 -2.47 30.75
CA ASP A 233 -6.36 -3.77 31.20
C ASP A 233 -5.44 -4.40 30.16
N GLY A 234 -4.16 -4.53 30.48
CA GLY A 234 -3.14 -5.12 29.60
C GLY A 234 -3.41 -6.60 29.22
N ARG A 235 -4.13 -7.38 30.04
CA ARG A 235 -4.56 -8.74 29.67
C ARG A 235 -5.57 -8.72 28.55
N ARG A 236 -6.54 -7.79 28.61
CA ARG A 236 -7.53 -7.61 27.55
C ARG A 236 -6.87 -7.19 26.23
N ALA A 237 -5.93 -6.26 26.26
CA ALA A 237 -5.16 -5.84 25.09
C ALA A 237 -4.38 -7.02 24.48
N LYS A 238 -3.68 -7.81 25.30
CA LYS A 238 -2.94 -9.02 24.84
C LYS A 238 -3.87 -10.07 24.25
N ASN A 239 -5.01 -10.33 24.85
CA ASN A 239 -5.95 -11.36 24.36
C ASN A 239 -6.57 -10.96 23.01
N PHE A 240 -6.86 -9.69 22.80
CA PHE A 240 -7.31 -9.21 21.50
C PHE A 240 -6.24 -9.35 20.44
N SER A 241 -4.98 -8.96 20.72
CA SER A 241 -3.87 -9.04 19.77
C SER A 241 -3.45 -10.47 19.45
N LYS A 242 -3.63 -11.45 20.35
CA LYS A 242 -3.32 -12.87 20.09
C LYS A 242 -4.08 -13.44 18.88
N ARG A 243 -5.36 -13.13 18.72
CA ARG A 243 -6.17 -13.59 17.57
C ARG A 243 -5.62 -13.03 16.25
N LEU A 244 -5.30 -11.75 16.23
CA LEU A 244 -4.71 -11.10 15.05
C LEU A 244 -3.30 -11.65 14.75
N ALA A 245 -2.48 -11.82 15.78
CA ALA A 245 -1.13 -12.36 15.64
C ALA A 245 -1.15 -13.78 15.08
N SER A 246 -2.02 -14.66 15.57
CA SER A 246 -2.11 -16.04 15.05
C SER A 246 -2.53 -16.09 13.58
N ILE A 247 -3.49 -15.27 13.16
CA ILE A 247 -3.90 -15.16 11.75
C ILE A 247 -2.75 -14.63 10.89
N ALA A 248 -2.06 -13.59 11.36
CA ALA A 248 -0.95 -12.98 10.67
C ALA A 248 0.22 -13.96 10.46
N LEU A 249 0.60 -14.66 11.51
CA LEU A 249 1.68 -15.64 11.48
C LEU A 249 1.34 -16.84 10.57
N ALA A 250 0.10 -17.35 10.63
CA ALA A 250 -0.34 -18.44 9.78
C ALA A 250 -0.36 -18.09 8.27
N ARG A 251 -0.65 -16.83 7.94
CA ARG A 251 -0.73 -16.33 6.55
C ARG A 251 0.57 -15.74 6.01
N SER A 252 1.54 -15.44 6.87
CA SER A 252 2.83 -14.88 6.47
C SER A 252 3.81 -15.98 6.07
N ASN A 253 4.22 -16.02 4.82
CA ASN A 253 5.26 -16.98 4.35
C ASN A 253 6.60 -16.81 5.09
N LEU A 254 6.94 -15.60 5.51
CA LEU A 254 8.14 -15.32 6.29
C LEU A 254 7.96 -15.73 7.75
N GLY A 255 6.82 -15.41 8.35
CA GLY A 255 6.47 -15.79 9.73
C GLY A 255 6.43 -17.32 9.92
N ARG A 256 5.78 -18.04 8.99
CA ARG A 256 5.68 -19.50 9.03
C ARG A 256 7.03 -20.20 8.94
N LYS A 257 7.90 -19.79 8.00
CA LYS A 257 9.25 -20.36 7.84
C LYS A 257 10.12 -20.12 9.08
N LYS A 258 10.03 -18.94 9.67
CA LYS A 258 10.85 -18.62 10.85
C LYS A 258 10.28 -19.17 12.16
N LEU A 259 8.97 -19.31 12.30
CA LEU A 259 8.39 -20.02 13.44
C LEU A 259 8.82 -21.50 13.46
N ILE A 260 8.90 -22.16 12.30
CA ILE A 260 9.43 -23.53 12.19
C ILE A 260 10.91 -23.61 12.60
N GLN A 261 11.69 -22.55 12.36
CA GLN A 261 13.11 -22.49 12.76
C GLN A 261 13.33 -22.16 14.24
N LEU A 262 12.32 -21.62 14.91
CA LEU A 262 12.40 -21.23 16.33
C LEU A 262 11.77 -22.27 17.28
N GLY A 263 11.20 -23.39 16.74
CA GLY A 263 10.50 -24.45 17.51
C GLY A 263 9.06 -24.06 17.75
#